data_fb4db916f55294334b5a91c6afcdff2b
#
_entry.id   fb4db916f55294334b5a91c6afcdff2b
#
_cell.length_a   1.000
_cell.length_b   1.000
_cell.length_c   1.000
_cell.angle_alpha   90.00
_cell.angle_beta   90.00
_cell.angle_gamma   90.00
#
_symmetry.space_group_name_H-M   'P 1'
#
loop_
_entity.id
_entity.type
_entity.pdbx_description
1 polymer ?
#
loop_
_entity_poly.entity_id
_entity_poly.type
_entity_poly.pdbx_seq_one_letter_code
_entity_poly.pdbx_strand_id
1 'polypeptide(L)'
;MNKLLKAGVLMMLAGAAQAGVSAAEADRLGKDLTPIGAEKAASADGLIPAWSGKGFYGQAQLEINRPALVAMGRSNPMGAYNLLSGKLADDKPRLTITKANLSQYAAQLTEGHKAMFRLYPDYKMIVYPTERTGFFPDQIYAATKKNATSASLQGTDDLTGAAIGFPFPIPKSGAEVIWNHRLKYRGNAVRLVNNSAIVAQDGGIQQSRFIADVKFVYANYKTPAPADNKLALYFMAKNQAPARVAGQTTLVHEPLMGSRSAWLFDPGLGRVRRAPDVGFDNPTLGADGE
;
A
#
# COMPACT_ATOMS: atom_id res chain seq x y z
N MET A 1 -46.88 -50.02 -4.73
CA MET A 1 -46.99 -48.62 -4.31
C MET A 1 -45.71 -48.25 -3.61
N ASN A 2 -44.72 -47.85 -4.35
CA ASN A 2 -43.39 -47.46 -3.81
C ASN A 2 -43.23 -45.94 -3.78
N LYS A 3 -43.16 -45.39 -2.59
CA LYS A 3 -42.78 -43.97 -2.38
C LYS A 3 -41.24 -43.89 -2.32
N LEU A 4 -40.62 -43.43 -3.35
CA LEU A 4 -39.21 -43.09 -3.38
C LEU A 4 -39.03 -41.71 -2.68
N LEU A 5 -38.44 -41.74 -1.48
CA LEU A 5 -37.91 -40.53 -0.80
C LEU A 5 -36.66 -40.06 -1.57
N LYS A 6 -36.75 -38.91 -2.20
CA LYS A 6 -35.55 -38.19 -2.71
C LYS A 6 -34.96 -37.41 -1.54
N ALA A 7 -33.88 -37.93 -0.94
CA ALA A 7 -33.05 -37.18 -0.01
C ALA A 7 -32.16 -36.21 -0.81
N GLY A 8 -32.51 -34.94 -0.78
CA GLY A 8 -31.66 -33.87 -1.29
C GLY A 8 -30.46 -33.66 -0.36
N VAL A 9 -29.28 -34.01 -0.79
CA VAL A 9 -28.04 -33.65 -0.10
C VAL A 9 -27.79 -32.15 -0.32
N LEU A 10 -28.07 -31.37 0.71
CA LEU A 10 -27.70 -29.97 0.78
C LEU A 10 -26.17 -29.91 1.07
N MET A 11 -25.34 -29.76 0.05
CA MET A 11 -23.94 -29.46 0.24
C MET A 11 -23.84 -28.03 0.80
N MET A 12 -23.67 -27.92 2.11
CA MET A 12 -23.15 -26.71 2.72
C MET A 12 -21.70 -26.54 2.24
N LEU A 13 -21.47 -25.58 1.36
CA LEU A 13 -20.14 -25.04 1.12
C LEU A 13 -19.69 -24.31 2.39
N ALA A 14 -19.18 -25.07 3.35
CA ALA A 14 -18.37 -24.52 4.42
C ALA A 14 -17.15 -23.89 3.74
N GLY A 15 -17.09 -22.56 3.69
CA GLY A 15 -15.89 -21.85 3.24
C GLY A 15 -14.72 -22.36 4.09
N ALA A 16 -13.81 -23.11 3.48
CA ALA A 16 -12.64 -23.60 4.17
C ALA A 16 -11.84 -22.40 4.66
N ALA A 17 -11.65 -22.30 5.97
CA ALA A 17 -10.71 -21.35 6.55
C ALA A 17 -9.33 -21.66 5.93
N GLN A 18 -8.76 -20.73 5.17
CA GLN A 18 -7.41 -20.90 4.68
C GLN A 18 -6.46 -20.68 5.84
N ALA A 19 -5.97 -21.78 6.39
CA ALA A 19 -4.92 -21.75 7.41
C ALA A 19 -3.60 -21.27 6.80
N GLY A 20 -2.73 -20.71 7.62
CA GLY A 20 -1.38 -20.34 7.26
C GLY A 20 -0.60 -21.46 6.56
N VAL A 21 0.61 -21.19 6.12
CA VAL A 21 1.47 -22.19 5.48
C VAL A 21 2.07 -23.12 6.52
N SER A 22 2.63 -24.26 6.07
CA SER A 22 3.37 -25.19 6.93
C SER A 22 4.63 -24.53 7.52
N ALA A 23 5.14 -25.07 8.62
CA ALA A 23 6.40 -24.60 9.21
C ALA A 23 7.57 -24.71 8.22
N ALA A 24 7.60 -25.77 7.41
CA ALA A 24 8.63 -25.96 6.37
C ALA A 24 8.57 -24.88 5.29
N GLU A 25 7.38 -24.48 4.85
CA GLU A 25 7.21 -23.35 3.91
C GLU A 25 7.60 -22.02 4.56
N ALA A 26 7.17 -21.76 5.80
CA ALA A 26 7.53 -20.55 6.53
C ALA A 26 9.06 -20.44 6.75
N ASP A 27 9.76 -21.54 6.84
CA ASP A 27 11.23 -21.56 6.98
C ASP A 27 12.01 -21.15 5.73
N ARG A 28 11.34 -21.01 4.60
CA ARG A 28 11.90 -20.41 3.38
C ARG A 28 12.12 -18.91 3.51
N LEU A 29 11.33 -18.23 4.38
CA LEU A 29 11.45 -16.80 4.61
C LEU A 29 12.83 -16.44 5.19
N GLY A 30 13.52 -15.55 4.50
CA GLY A 30 14.90 -15.16 4.80
C GLY A 30 15.97 -16.07 4.18
N LYS A 31 15.61 -17.23 3.62
CA LYS A 31 16.52 -18.16 2.92
C LYS A 31 16.46 -17.93 1.41
N ASP A 32 15.64 -18.66 0.71
CA ASP A 32 15.39 -18.52 -0.74
C ASP A 32 14.32 -17.45 -1.06
N LEU A 33 13.42 -17.19 -0.12
CA LEU A 33 12.53 -16.05 -0.15
C LEU A 33 13.08 -14.89 0.70
N THR A 34 12.71 -13.66 0.34
CA THR A 34 12.90 -12.51 1.23
C THR A 34 12.09 -12.72 2.51
N PRO A 35 12.36 -12.01 3.60
CA PRO A 35 11.58 -12.14 4.83
C PRO A 35 10.09 -11.81 4.69
N ILE A 36 9.67 -11.21 3.57
CA ILE A 36 8.29 -10.90 3.25
C ILE A 36 7.72 -11.71 2.09
N GLY A 37 8.43 -12.76 1.64
CA GLY A 37 7.93 -13.77 0.74
C GLY A 37 8.21 -13.58 -0.76
N ALA A 38 8.90 -12.50 -1.18
CA ALA A 38 9.32 -12.37 -2.56
C ALA A 38 10.52 -13.28 -2.88
N GLU A 39 10.69 -13.68 -4.14
CA GLU A 39 11.91 -14.34 -4.60
C GLU A 39 13.15 -13.51 -4.25
N LYS A 40 14.16 -14.14 -3.64
CA LYS A 40 15.39 -13.47 -3.25
C LYS A 40 16.43 -13.41 -4.38
N ALA A 41 16.43 -14.42 -5.22
CA ALA A 41 17.34 -14.52 -6.35
C ALA A 41 17.13 -13.40 -7.39
N ALA A 42 18.12 -13.19 -8.24
CA ALA A 42 17.97 -12.35 -9.42
C ALA A 42 17.07 -13.03 -10.44
N SER A 43 16.42 -12.23 -11.32
CA SER A 43 15.69 -12.77 -12.47
C SER A 43 16.65 -13.46 -13.46
N ALA A 44 16.14 -14.47 -14.19
CA ALA A 44 16.93 -15.24 -15.14
C ALA A 44 17.56 -14.39 -16.26
N ASP A 45 16.88 -13.30 -16.64
CA ASP A 45 17.35 -12.33 -17.64
C ASP A 45 18.32 -11.27 -17.08
N GLY A 46 18.60 -11.32 -15.76
CA GLY A 46 19.47 -10.36 -15.08
C GLY A 46 18.92 -8.93 -14.97
N LEU A 47 17.65 -8.70 -15.33
CA LEU A 47 17.04 -7.37 -15.29
C LEU A 47 16.66 -6.93 -13.86
N ILE A 48 16.32 -7.91 -13.01
CA ILE A 48 16.00 -7.70 -11.61
C ILE A 48 17.14 -8.28 -10.77
N PRO A 49 17.91 -7.48 -10.02
CA PRO A 49 19.01 -7.99 -9.21
C PRO A 49 18.52 -8.83 -8.03
N ALA A 50 19.39 -9.66 -7.46
CA ALA A 50 19.13 -10.34 -6.21
C ALA A 50 18.84 -9.33 -5.09
N TRP A 51 17.89 -9.65 -4.20
CA TRP A 51 17.64 -8.82 -3.03
C TRP A 51 18.76 -8.98 -2.00
N SER A 52 19.42 -7.88 -1.67
CA SER A 52 20.56 -7.86 -0.74
C SER A 52 20.18 -7.70 0.74
N GLY A 53 18.94 -7.31 1.04
CA GLY A 53 18.50 -6.93 2.38
C GLY A 53 18.98 -5.54 2.81
N LYS A 54 19.63 -4.80 1.92
CA LYS A 54 20.16 -3.46 2.20
C LYS A 54 19.30 -2.42 1.49
N GLY A 55 18.74 -1.49 2.26
CA GLY A 55 18.14 -0.27 1.71
C GLY A 55 19.23 0.66 1.18
N PHE A 56 18.85 1.73 0.47
CA PHE A 56 19.80 2.76 0.01
C PHE A 56 20.65 3.33 1.13
N TYR A 57 20.05 3.53 2.29
CA TYR A 57 20.70 4.18 3.43
C TYR A 57 21.02 3.21 4.56
N GLY A 58 20.53 1.98 4.53
CA GLY A 58 20.54 1.08 5.67
C GLY A 58 19.66 1.61 6.82
N GLN A 59 19.25 0.74 7.71
CA GLN A 59 18.38 1.11 8.84
C GLN A 59 19.04 2.10 9.81
N ALA A 60 20.32 1.88 10.13
CA ALA A 60 21.07 2.75 11.04
C ALA A 60 21.16 4.19 10.54
N GLN A 61 21.35 4.40 9.23
CA GLN A 61 21.46 5.73 8.65
C GLN A 61 20.11 6.48 8.62
N LEU A 62 19.00 5.77 8.40
CA LEU A 62 17.65 6.34 8.52
C LEU A 62 17.35 6.74 9.97
N GLU A 63 17.79 5.96 10.94
CA GLU A 63 17.62 6.27 12.37
C GLU A 63 18.45 7.50 12.78
N ILE A 64 19.69 7.61 12.33
CA ILE A 64 20.56 8.77 12.61
C ILE A 64 20.01 10.07 12.02
N ASN A 65 19.50 10.02 10.80
CA ASN A 65 19.00 11.21 10.10
C ASN A 65 17.52 11.53 10.39
N ARG A 66 16.84 10.68 11.16
CA ARG A 66 15.41 10.81 11.40
C ARG A 66 14.97 12.14 11.99
N PRO A 67 15.63 12.72 13.02
CA PRO A 67 15.26 14.02 13.54
C PRO A 67 15.34 15.13 12.49
N ALA A 68 16.41 15.15 11.69
CA ALA A 68 16.60 16.10 10.61
C ALA A 68 15.56 15.94 9.51
N LEU A 69 15.24 14.71 9.11
CA LEU A 69 14.20 14.40 8.14
C LEU A 69 12.81 14.82 8.63
N VAL A 70 12.49 14.59 9.90
CA VAL A 70 11.21 15.01 10.48
C VAL A 70 11.10 16.53 10.52
N ALA A 71 12.15 17.22 10.97
CA ALA A 71 12.19 18.68 11.00
C ALA A 71 12.07 19.28 9.59
N MET A 72 12.83 18.76 8.64
CA MET A 72 12.81 19.19 7.25
C MET A 72 11.48 18.87 6.57
N GLY A 73 10.87 17.70 6.83
CA GLY A 73 9.57 17.33 6.28
C GLY A 73 8.43 18.25 6.71
N ARG A 74 8.58 18.94 7.88
CA ARG A 74 7.60 19.93 8.33
C ARG A 74 7.75 21.28 7.65
N SER A 75 8.97 21.72 7.40
CA SER A 75 9.29 23.04 6.87
C SER A 75 9.57 23.03 5.37
N ASN A 76 10.19 21.99 4.87
CA ASN A 76 10.57 21.80 3.47
C ASN A 76 10.44 20.33 3.03
N PRO A 77 9.23 19.87 2.67
CA PRO A 77 9.01 18.48 2.24
C PRO A 77 9.86 18.06 1.03
N MET A 78 10.10 18.98 0.09
CA MET A 78 10.95 18.70 -1.07
C MET A 78 12.42 18.56 -0.68
N GLY A 79 12.89 19.32 0.30
CA GLY A 79 14.24 19.16 0.84
C GLY A 79 14.44 17.81 1.53
N ALA A 80 13.45 17.35 2.28
CA ALA A 80 13.46 16.02 2.88
C ALA A 80 13.49 14.91 1.81
N TYR A 81 12.68 15.04 0.76
CA TYR A 81 12.68 14.13 -0.39
C TYR A 81 14.07 14.13 -1.08
N ASN A 82 14.62 15.29 -1.38
CA ASN A 82 15.91 15.41 -2.05
C ASN A 82 17.06 14.81 -1.22
N LEU A 83 17.02 14.96 0.09
CA LEU A 83 17.99 14.33 0.99
C LEU A 83 17.92 12.79 0.94
N LEU A 84 16.70 12.24 0.91
CA LEU A 84 16.47 10.79 0.80
C LEU A 84 16.82 10.27 -0.61
N SER A 85 16.53 11.05 -1.64
CA SER A 85 16.73 10.67 -3.04
C SER A 85 18.12 11.02 -3.59
N GLY A 86 19.01 11.59 -2.77
CA GLY A 86 20.33 12.06 -3.22
C GLY A 86 21.15 11.00 -3.97
N LYS A 87 21.04 9.72 -3.59
CA LYS A 87 21.64 8.62 -4.35
C LYS A 87 20.99 8.34 -5.70
N LEU A 88 19.73 8.73 -5.89
CA LEU A 88 18.99 8.56 -7.15
C LEU A 88 19.37 9.65 -8.15
N ALA A 89 19.98 10.75 -7.72
CA ALA A 89 20.45 11.81 -8.61
C ALA A 89 21.53 11.33 -9.59
N ASP A 90 22.27 10.28 -9.21
CA ASP A 90 23.31 9.68 -10.04
C ASP A 90 22.81 8.55 -10.95
N ASP A 91 21.54 8.18 -10.85
CA ASP A 91 20.94 7.15 -11.68
C ASP A 91 20.93 7.58 -13.14
N LYS A 92 21.54 6.75 -13.98
CA LYS A 92 21.53 6.94 -15.42
C LYS A 92 20.47 6.07 -16.06
N PRO A 93 19.66 6.61 -16.98
CA PRO A 93 18.74 5.80 -17.76
C PRO A 93 19.46 4.65 -18.46
N ARG A 94 18.91 3.46 -18.39
CA ARG A 94 19.38 2.30 -19.15
C ARG A 94 19.04 2.44 -20.62
N LEU A 95 17.84 2.91 -20.92
CA LEU A 95 17.34 3.15 -22.27
C LEU A 95 16.13 4.11 -22.24
N THR A 96 15.81 4.66 -23.39
CA THR A 96 14.59 5.44 -23.60
C THR A 96 13.77 4.79 -24.72
N ILE A 97 12.53 4.44 -24.43
CA ILE A 97 11.57 3.95 -25.42
C ILE A 97 10.84 5.15 -26.01
N THR A 98 10.76 5.19 -27.32
CA THR A 98 10.04 6.18 -28.13
C THR A 98 9.19 5.47 -29.17
N LYS A 99 8.35 6.20 -29.89
CA LYS A 99 7.59 5.64 -31.02
C LYS A 99 8.49 4.97 -32.06
N ALA A 100 9.72 5.48 -32.25
CA ALA A 100 10.65 4.96 -33.25
C ALA A 100 11.20 3.57 -32.94
N ASN A 101 11.40 3.23 -31.66
CA ASN A 101 11.94 1.93 -31.24
C ASN A 101 10.94 1.05 -30.46
N LEU A 102 9.66 1.46 -30.41
CA LEU A 102 8.59 0.77 -29.68
C LEU A 102 8.50 -0.72 -29.99
N SER A 103 8.67 -1.10 -31.26
CA SER A 103 8.53 -2.50 -31.72
C SER A 103 9.54 -3.43 -31.03
N GLN A 104 10.72 -2.94 -30.69
CA GLN A 104 11.78 -3.73 -30.02
C GLN A 104 11.42 -4.09 -28.57
N TYR A 105 10.51 -3.34 -27.96
CA TYR A 105 10.12 -3.48 -26.54
C TYR A 105 8.65 -3.86 -26.36
N ALA A 106 7.93 -4.09 -27.46
CA ALA A 106 6.48 -4.32 -27.42
C ALA A 106 6.06 -5.49 -26.53
N ALA A 107 6.89 -6.51 -26.40
CA ALA A 107 6.63 -7.68 -25.55
C ALA A 107 6.69 -7.37 -24.04
N GLN A 108 7.42 -6.32 -23.65
CA GLN A 108 7.55 -5.88 -22.25
C GLN A 108 6.55 -4.77 -21.87
N LEU A 109 5.74 -4.30 -22.81
CA LEU A 109 4.82 -3.18 -22.61
C LEU A 109 3.37 -3.66 -22.51
N THR A 110 2.61 -3.05 -21.59
CA THR A 110 1.17 -3.24 -21.51
C THR A 110 0.47 -2.56 -22.69
N GLU A 111 -0.79 -2.95 -22.96
CA GLU A 111 -1.59 -2.30 -24.00
C GLU A 111 -1.82 -0.81 -23.72
N GLY A 112 -1.93 -0.43 -22.43
CA GLY A 112 -1.99 0.99 -22.02
C GLY A 112 -0.73 1.77 -22.41
N HIS A 113 0.47 1.22 -22.15
CA HIS A 113 1.72 1.83 -22.61
C HIS A 113 1.77 2.00 -24.13
N LYS A 114 1.39 0.96 -24.87
CA LYS A 114 1.34 1.02 -26.33
C LYS A 114 0.34 2.08 -26.83
N ALA A 115 -0.79 2.23 -26.14
CA ALA A 115 -1.77 3.29 -26.44
C ALA A 115 -1.17 4.69 -26.22
N MET A 116 -0.40 4.92 -25.15
CA MET A 116 0.28 6.20 -24.92
C MET A 116 1.18 6.59 -26.10
N PHE A 117 1.99 5.66 -26.61
CA PHE A 117 2.84 5.92 -27.78
C PHE A 117 2.05 6.16 -29.09
N ARG A 118 0.83 5.61 -29.20
CA ARG A 118 -0.05 5.88 -30.36
C ARG A 118 -0.68 7.26 -30.30
N LEU A 119 -1.18 7.63 -29.11
CA LEU A 119 -1.95 8.85 -28.90
C LEU A 119 -1.08 10.11 -28.78
N TYR A 120 0.12 9.96 -28.23
CA TYR A 120 1.03 11.07 -27.97
C TYR A 120 2.36 10.86 -28.71
N PRO A 121 2.56 11.54 -29.87
CA PRO A 121 3.74 11.33 -30.70
C PRO A 121 5.07 11.61 -30.01
N ASP A 122 5.09 12.57 -29.08
CA ASP A 122 6.27 12.99 -28.33
C ASP A 122 6.47 12.22 -27.02
N TYR A 123 5.57 11.27 -26.71
CA TYR A 123 5.69 10.45 -25.52
C TYR A 123 6.96 9.62 -25.55
N LYS A 124 7.67 9.64 -24.41
CA LYS A 124 8.85 8.82 -24.19
C LYS A 124 8.79 8.17 -22.82
N MET A 125 9.26 6.94 -22.75
CA MET A 125 9.40 6.19 -21.49
C MET A 125 10.89 6.04 -21.21
N ILE A 126 11.33 6.64 -20.11
CA ILE A 126 12.71 6.55 -19.64
C ILE A 126 12.79 5.36 -18.69
N VAL A 127 13.63 4.37 -19.01
CA VAL A 127 13.78 3.13 -18.24
C VAL A 127 15.11 3.19 -17.47
N TYR A 128 15.01 3.04 -16.17
CA TYR A 128 16.15 2.98 -15.26
C TYR A 128 16.46 1.53 -14.87
N PRO A 129 17.69 1.25 -14.39
CA PRO A 129 17.98 -0.04 -13.78
C PRO A 129 17.05 -0.33 -12.61
N THR A 130 16.63 -1.58 -12.49
CA THR A 130 15.84 -2.01 -11.33
C THR A 130 16.73 -2.13 -10.11
N GLU A 131 16.31 -1.53 -9.00
CA GLU A 131 16.93 -1.70 -7.71
C GLU A 131 15.95 -2.31 -6.69
N ARG A 132 16.46 -3.15 -5.80
CA ARG A 132 15.66 -3.84 -4.77
C ARG A 132 16.06 -3.34 -3.39
N THR A 133 15.71 -2.09 -3.12
CA THR A 133 16.08 -1.36 -1.91
C THR A 133 15.05 -1.43 -0.78
N GLY A 134 13.91 -2.10 -1.02
CA GLY A 134 12.86 -2.28 -0.01
C GLY A 134 13.35 -3.14 1.15
N PHE A 135 13.25 -2.63 2.37
CA PHE A 135 13.51 -3.36 3.60
C PHE A 135 12.60 -2.87 4.73
N PHE A 136 12.48 -3.67 5.77
CA PHE A 136 11.65 -3.38 6.95
C PHE A 136 12.45 -3.62 8.23
N PRO A 137 12.03 -3.04 9.37
CA PRO A 137 12.61 -3.35 10.67
C PRO A 137 12.54 -4.84 11.00
N ASP A 138 13.54 -5.35 11.74
CA ASP A 138 13.63 -6.78 12.11
C ASP A 138 12.40 -7.27 12.86
N GLN A 139 11.76 -6.39 13.65
CA GLN A 139 10.50 -6.70 14.34
C GLN A 139 9.36 -7.02 13.37
N ILE A 140 9.33 -6.34 12.21
CA ILE A 140 8.35 -6.62 11.14
C ILE A 140 8.65 -7.98 10.51
N TYR A 141 9.92 -8.29 10.25
CA TYR A 141 10.31 -9.59 9.71
C TYR A 141 9.98 -10.74 10.66
N ALA A 142 10.29 -10.59 11.95
CA ALA A 142 9.97 -11.58 12.96
C ALA A 142 8.45 -11.82 13.08
N ALA A 143 7.67 -10.76 13.10
CA ALA A 143 6.21 -10.85 13.13
C ALA A 143 5.64 -11.48 11.84
N THR A 144 6.19 -11.14 10.67
CA THR A 144 5.81 -11.73 9.38
C THR A 144 6.07 -13.25 9.35
N LYS A 145 7.23 -13.69 9.85
CA LYS A 145 7.52 -15.12 9.93
C LYS A 145 6.54 -15.86 10.84
N LYS A 146 6.16 -15.27 11.98
CA LYS A 146 5.12 -15.81 12.87
C LYS A 146 3.76 -15.87 12.18
N ASN A 147 3.35 -14.78 11.52
CA ASN A 147 2.08 -14.72 10.82
C ASN A 147 1.96 -15.78 9.73
N ALA A 148 3.06 -16.15 9.06
CA ALA A 148 3.05 -17.14 7.98
C ALA A 148 2.33 -18.44 8.38
N THR A 149 2.45 -18.86 9.64
CA THR A 149 1.84 -20.10 10.15
C THR A 149 0.55 -19.86 10.94
N SER A 150 0.35 -18.64 11.49
CA SER A 150 -0.77 -18.35 12.40
C SER A 150 -1.91 -17.56 11.74
N ALA A 151 -1.63 -16.81 10.67
CA ALA A 151 -2.65 -16.03 10.00
C ALA A 151 -3.67 -16.92 9.27
N SER A 152 -4.91 -16.55 9.36
CA SER A 152 -6.02 -17.23 8.68
C SER A 152 -6.99 -16.21 8.12
N LEU A 153 -7.51 -16.49 6.93
CA LEU A 153 -8.52 -15.69 6.27
C LEU A 153 -9.77 -16.54 6.05
N GLN A 154 -10.91 -16.08 6.57
CA GLN A 154 -12.21 -16.67 6.28
C GLN A 154 -12.94 -15.78 5.27
N GLY A 155 -13.32 -16.36 4.14
CA GLY A 155 -13.79 -15.57 3.01
C GLY A 155 -12.73 -14.60 2.52
N THR A 156 -13.11 -13.35 2.28
CA THR A 156 -12.20 -12.27 1.83
C THR A 156 -11.87 -11.26 2.92
N ASP A 157 -12.61 -11.25 4.05
CA ASP A 157 -12.63 -10.10 4.95
C ASP A 157 -12.32 -10.44 6.43
N ASP A 158 -12.38 -11.69 6.83
CA ASP A 158 -12.16 -12.10 8.22
C ASP A 158 -10.73 -12.57 8.45
N LEU A 159 -9.83 -11.61 8.71
CA LEU A 159 -8.44 -11.87 9.06
C LEU A 159 -8.30 -12.13 10.57
N THR A 160 -7.70 -13.27 10.92
CA THR A 160 -7.36 -13.64 12.30
C THR A 160 -5.92 -14.14 12.39
N GLY A 161 -5.35 -14.22 13.61
CA GLY A 161 -4.06 -14.82 13.87
C GLY A 161 -2.84 -14.03 13.35
N ALA A 162 -3.03 -12.81 12.83
CA ALA A 162 -1.96 -11.95 12.34
C ALA A 162 -1.77 -10.71 13.23
N ALA A 163 -0.52 -10.29 13.40
CA ALA A 163 -0.17 -9.06 14.10
C ALA A 163 1.10 -8.44 13.52
N ILE A 164 1.16 -7.12 13.47
CA ILE A 164 2.34 -6.28 13.18
C ILE A 164 2.90 -6.46 11.76
N GLY A 165 3.31 -7.67 11.39
CA GLY A 165 3.97 -7.97 10.11
C GLY A 165 2.99 -8.24 8.97
N PHE A 166 3.52 -8.63 7.80
CA PHE A 166 2.69 -9.08 6.68
C PHE A 166 1.88 -10.30 7.09
N PRO A 167 0.55 -10.33 6.88
CA PRO A 167 -0.27 -11.47 7.29
C PRO A 167 0.09 -12.76 6.55
N PHE A 168 0.28 -12.69 5.23
CA PHE A 168 0.42 -13.83 4.34
C PHE A 168 1.67 -13.70 3.47
N PRO A 169 2.90 -13.83 4.02
CA PRO A 169 4.11 -13.62 3.22
C PRO A 169 4.26 -14.65 2.09
N ILE A 170 3.59 -15.79 2.18
CA ILE A 170 3.46 -16.79 1.12
C ILE A 170 1.97 -16.94 0.82
N PRO A 171 1.38 -16.02 0.03
CA PRO A 171 -0.05 -15.97 -0.20
C PRO A 171 -0.53 -17.11 -1.09
N LYS A 172 -1.70 -17.65 -0.78
CA LYS A 172 -2.38 -18.71 -1.54
C LYS A 172 -3.53 -18.19 -2.39
N SER A 173 -3.94 -16.95 -2.18
CA SER A 173 -5.06 -16.33 -2.88
C SER A 173 -4.83 -14.85 -3.17
N GLY A 174 -5.56 -14.30 -4.13
CA GLY A 174 -5.56 -12.86 -4.41
C GLY A 174 -6.01 -12.01 -3.21
N ALA A 175 -6.96 -12.50 -2.42
CA ALA A 175 -7.40 -11.83 -1.19
C ALA A 175 -6.24 -11.69 -0.18
N GLU A 176 -5.44 -12.72 0.02
CA GLU A 176 -4.26 -12.68 0.89
C GLU A 176 -3.21 -11.66 0.41
N VAL A 177 -3.02 -11.54 -0.92
CA VAL A 177 -2.15 -10.51 -1.50
C VAL A 177 -2.67 -9.10 -1.19
N ILE A 178 -3.97 -8.88 -1.31
CA ILE A 178 -4.59 -7.59 -0.98
C ILE A 178 -4.45 -7.27 0.51
N TRP A 179 -4.62 -8.25 1.38
CA TRP A 179 -4.39 -8.06 2.82
C TRP A 179 -2.94 -7.67 3.14
N ASN A 180 -1.95 -8.28 2.49
CA ASN A 180 -0.54 -7.87 2.60
C ASN A 180 -0.35 -6.41 2.17
N HIS A 181 -0.99 -5.99 1.07
CA HIS A 181 -0.95 -4.61 0.61
C HIS A 181 -1.58 -3.64 1.61
N ARG A 182 -2.75 -3.98 2.17
CA ARG A 182 -3.46 -3.13 3.13
C ARG A 182 -2.68 -2.93 4.43
N LEU A 183 -2.05 -3.99 4.95
CA LEU A 183 -1.43 -4.03 6.27
C LEU A 183 0.09 -3.89 6.26
N LYS A 184 0.71 -3.66 5.11
CA LYS A 184 2.16 -3.45 5.01
C LYS A 184 2.62 -2.34 5.95
N TYR A 185 3.80 -2.51 6.54
CA TYR A 185 4.41 -1.50 7.38
C TYR A 185 4.75 -0.22 6.58
N ARG A 186 4.29 0.91 7.06
CA ARG A 186 4.52 2.25 6.49
C ARG A 186 5.00 3.25 7.54
N GLY A 187 5.59 2.76 8.62
CA GLY A 187 5.87 3.54 9.83
C GLY A 187 4.79 3.36 10.91
N ASN A 188 5.01 3.94 12.07
CA ASN A 188 4.02 3.89 13.17
C ASN A 188 2.99 5.00 13.04
N ALA A 189 3.44 6.18 12.57
CA ALA A 189 2.58 7.30 12.22
C ALA A 189 3.28 8.14 11.15
N VAL A 190 2.50 8.70 10.22
CA VAL A 190 3.00 9.54 9.15
C VAL A 190 2.15 10.79 8.99
N ARG A 191 2.77 11.89 8.59
CA ARG A 191 2.09 13.07 8.09
C ARG A 191 2.36 13.21 6.61
N LEU A 192 1.30 13.33 5.83
CA LEU A 192 1.32 13.51 4.38
C LEU A 192 0.90 14.93 4.04
N VAL A 193 1.63 15.57 3.14
CA VAL A 193 1.24 16.85 2.53
C VAL A 193 0.96 16.55 1.07
N ASN A 194 -0.30 16.65 0.69
CA ASN A 194 -0.74 16.31 -0.65
C ASN A 194 -1.19 17.56 -1.40
N ASN A 195 -0.71 17.68 -2.64
CA ASN A 195 -1.26 18.58 -3.62
C ASN A 195 -1.81 17.72 -4.75
N SER A 196 -3.03 17.99 -5.17
CA SER A 196 -3.62 17.33 -6.34
C SER A 196 -4.05 18.36 -7.37
N ALA A 197 -3.99 17.96 -8.63
CA ALA A 197 -4.43 18.74 -9.76
C ALA A 197 -5.36 17.86 -10.60
N ILE A 198 -6.60 18.30 -10.75
CA ILE A 198 -7.59 17.65 -11.63
C ILE A 198 -7.61 18.45 -12.92
N VAL A 199 -7.35 17.78 -14.03
CA VAL A 199 -7.35 18.39 -15.36
C VAL A 199 -8.69 18.13 -16.02
N ALA A 200 -9.46 19.17 -16.27
CA ALA A 200 -10.73 19.08 -16.97
C ALA A 200 -10.52 18.90 -18.49
N GLN A 201 -11.59 18.49 -19.20
CA GLN A 201 -11.52 18.26 -20.66
C GLN A 201 -11.16 19.51 -21.46
N ASP A 202 -11.49 20.69 -20.96
CA ASP A 202 -11.14 21.99 -21.56
C ASP A 202 -9.70 22.43 -21.26
N GLY A 203 -8.92 21.61 -20.53
CA GLY A 203 -7.57 21.94 -20.08
C GLY A 203 -7.50 22.78 -18.82
N GLY A 204 -8.64 23.14 -18.21
CA GLY A 204 -8.69 23.80 -16.92
C GLY A 204 -8.08 22.95 -15.82
N ILE A 205 -7.38 23.55 -14.86
CA ILE A 205 -6.73 22.84 -13.75
C ILE A 205 -7.34 23.27 -12.42
N GLN A 206 -7.97 22.34 -11.72
CA GLN A 206 -8.40 22.53 -10.34
C GLN A 206 -7.37 21.96 -9.38
N GLN A 207 -6.78 22.83 -8.58
CA GLN A 207 -5.80 22.40 -7.57
C GLN A 207 -6.44 22.27 -6.19
N SER A 208 -6.01 21.26 -5.45
CA SER A 208 -6.34 21.12 -4.05
C SER A 208 -5.12 20.78 -3.21
N ARG A 209 -5.18 21.11 -1.92
CA ARG A 209 -4.14 20.79 -0.96
C ARG A 209 -4.77 20.30 0.33
N PHE A 210 -4.25 19.20 0.86
CA PHE A 210 -4.63 18.72 2.19
C PHE A 210 -3.42 18.14 2.96
N ILE A 211 -3.53 18.19 4.27
CA ILE A 211 -2.61 17.49 5.19
C ILE A 211 -3.36 16.30 5.75
N ALA A 212 -2.73 15.13 5.71
CA ALA A 212 -3.26 13.94 6.34
C ALA A 212 -2.30 13.39 7.40
N ASP A 213 -2.84 13.08 8.58
CA ASP A 213 -2.15 12.34 9.63
C ASP A 213 -2.70 10.92 9.68
N VAL A 214 -1.81 9.93 9.64
CA VAL A 214 -2.18 8.52 9.73
C VAL A 214 -1.43 7.90 10.89
N LYS A 215 -2.15 7.25 11.81
CA LYS A 215 -1.59 6.40 12.85
C LYS A 215 -1.88 4.95 12.52
N PHE A 216 -0.84 4.18 12.21
CA PHE A 216 -0.97 2.76 11.96
C PHE A 216 -1.06 2.02 13.29
N VAL A 217 -2.19 1.35 13.51
CA VAL A 217 -2.44 0.61 14.75
C VAL A 217 -1.94 -0.82 14.63
N TYR A 218 -2.33 -1.49 13.55
CA TYR A 218 -1.91 -2.88 13.30
C TYR A 218 -0.37 -3.03 13.22
N ALA A 219 0.30 -2.20 12.43
CA ALA A 219 1.72 -2.32 12.15
C ALA A 219 2.63 -1.62 13.17
N ASN A 220 2.10 -1.16 14.30
CA ASN A 220 2.86 -0.42 15.28
C ASN A 220 3.62 -1.34 16.23
N TYR A 221 4.84 -1.72 15.87
CA TYR A 221 5.67 -2.58 16.71
C TYR A 221 6.28 -1.87 17.94
N LYS A 222 6.27 -0.53 17.98
CA LYS A 222 6.77 0.25 19.17
C LYS A 222 5.76 0.29 20.30
N THR A 223 4.49 0.38 19.97
CA THR A 223 3.37 0.29 20.91
C THR A 223 2.35 -0.68 20.32
N PRO A 224 2.60 -2.00 20.42
CA PRO A 224 1.70 -3.01 19.89
C PRO A 224 0.30 -2.83 20.46
N ALA A 225 -0.69 -2.92 19.60
CA ALA A 225 -2.07 -2.93 20.03
C ALA A 225 -2.39 -4.23 20.80
N PRO A 226 -3.36 -4.21 21.73
CA PRO A 226 -3.88 -5.43 22.34
C PRO A 226 -4.28 -6.46 21.29
N ALA A 227 -4.20 -7.75 21.64
CA ALA A 227 -4.48 -8.85 20.71
C ALA A 227 -5.91 -8.85 20.17
N ASP A 228 -6.86 -8.27 20.91
CA ASP A 228 -8.27 -8.10 20.55
C ASP A 228 -8.54 -6.81 19.76
N ASN A 229 -7.52 -6.00 19.50
CA ASN A 229 -7.67 -4.77 18.74
C ASN A 229 -8.06 -5.08 17.28
N LYS A 230 -9.16 -4.50 16.86
CA LYS A 230 -9.73 -4.69 15.52
C LYS A 230 -9.49 -3.50 14.60
N LEU A 231 -8.58 -2.58 14.94
CA LEU A 231 -8.29 -1.40 14.15
C LEU A 231 -7.00 -1.58 13.35
N ALA A 232 -7.06 -1.27 12.05
CA ALA A 232 -5.90 -1.18 11.18
C ALA A 232 -5.18 0.16 11.35
N LEU A 233 -5.91 1.27 11.31
CA LEU A 233 -5.37 2.61 11.39
C LEU A 233 -6.43 3.67 11.78
N TYR A 234 -5.92 4.83 12.20
CA TYR A 234 -6.65 6.10 12.22
C TYR A 234 -6.12 6.98 11.09
N PHE A 235 -7.04 7.64 10.40
CA PHE A 235 -6.72 8.61 9.36
C PHE A 235 -7.47 9.90 9.64
N MET A 236 -6.77 11.04 9.55
CA MET A 236 -7.36 12.36 9.63
C MET A 236 -6.79 13.24 8.52
N ALA A 237 -7.66 13.81 7.69
CA ALA A 237 -7.27 14.74 6.64
C ALA A 237 -7.93 16.09 6.84
N LYS A 238 -7.16 17.16 6.69
CA LYS A 238 -7.63 18.55 6.75
C LYS A 238 -7.30 19.26 5.44
N ASN A 239 -8.33 19.73 4.76
CA ASN A 239 -8.21 20.53 3.54
C ASN A 239 -7.62 21.91 3.85
N GLN A 240 -6.69 22.37 3.01
CA GLN A 240 -6.06 23.67 3.08
C GLN A 240 -6.43 24.59 1.90
N ALA A 241 -6.69 24.00 0.74
CA ALA A 241 -7.06 24.69 -0.48
C ALA A 241 -7.98 23.80 -1.34
N PRO A 242 -8.83 24.37 -2.18
CA PRO A 242 -9.14 25.81 -2.33
C PRO A 242 -9.90 26.38 -1.12
N ALA A 243 -10.04 27.72 -1.05
CA ALA A 243 -10.67 28.43 0.06
C ALA A 243 -12.07 27.91 0.43
N ARG A 244 -12.87 27.47 -0.56
CA ARG A 244 -14.24 26.94 -0.37
C ARG A 244 -14.30 25.67 0.51
N VAL A 245 -13.22 24.92 0.61
CA VAL A 245 -13.15 23.66 1.41
C VAL A 245 -12.08 23.73 2.51
N ALA A 246 -11.38 24.87 2.62
CA ALA A 246 -10.34 25.04 3.63
C ALA A 246 -10.91 24.86 5.05
N GLY A 247 -10.21 24.07 5.87
CA GLY A 247 -10.62 23.73 7.22
C GLY A 247 -11.56 22.50 7.33
N GLN A 248 -12.18 22.05 6.24
CA GLN A 248 -12.92 20.79 6.27
C GLN A 248 -12.00 19.66 6.69
N THR A 249 -12.44 18.83 7.62
CA THR A 249 -11.66 17.76 8.18
C THR A 249 -12.42 16.45 8.13
N THR A 250 -11.78 15.41 7.65
CA THR A 250 -12.28 14.02 7.66
C THR A 250 -11.50 13.22 8.67
N LEU A 251 -12.19 12.51 9.56
CA LEU A 251 -11.61 11.51 10.45
C LEU A 251 -12.15 10.14 10.08
N VAL A 252 -11.27 9.14 9.98
CA VAL A 252 -11.64 7.75 9.69
C VAL A 252 -11.00 6.83 10.72
N HIS A 253 -11.79 5.93 11.27
CA HIS A 253 -11.33 4.74 11.98
C HIS A 253 -11.49 3.55 11.04
N GLU A 254 -10.38 3.01 10.56
CA GLU A 254 -10.34 1.89 9.64
C GLU A 254 -10.22 0.59 10.42
N PRO A 255 -11.25 -0.26 10.45
CA PRO A 255 -11.16 -1.55 11.13
C PRO A 255 -10.40 -2.58 10.28
N LEU A 256 -9.95 -3.66 10.94
CA LEU A 256 -9.48 -4.87 10.27
C LEU A 256 -10.62 -5.63 9.61
N MET A 257 -11.82 -5.54 10.18
CA MET A 257 -13.04 -6.24 9.71
C MET A 257 -14.23 -5.30 9.76
N GLY A 258 -15.15 -5.47 8.83
CA GLY A 258 -16.39 -4.70 8.76
C GLY A 258 -16.20 -3.29 8.19
N SER A 259 -17.21 -2.47 8.34
CA SER A 259 -17.27 -1.12 7.75
C SER A 259 -16.49 -0.10 8.56
N ARG A 260 -15.83 0.83 7.87
CA ARG A 260 -15.15 1.96 8.51
C ARG A 260 -16.14 2.91 9.18
N SER A 261 -15.67 3.62 10.19
CA SER A 261 -16.39 4.74 10.78
C SER A 261 -15.74 6.03 10.34
N ALA A 262 -16.52 6.97 9.83
CA ALA A 262 -16.03 8.24 9.35
C ALA A 262 -16.84 9.41 9.92
N TRP A 263 -16.16 10.54 10.13
CA TRP A 263 -16.73 11.81 10.59
C TRP A 263 -16.19 12.96 9.74
N LEU A 264 -17.06 13.91 9.47
CA LEU A 264 -16.73 15.12 8.74
C LEU A 264 -16.99 16.33 9.64
N PHE A 265 -15.99 17.22 9.70
CA PHE A 265 -16.14 18.55 10.26
C PHE A 265 -16.20 19.57 9.12
N ASP A 266 -17.22 20.42 9.13
CA ASP A 266 -17.35 21.55 8.21
C ASP A 266 -17.26 22.84 9.01
N PRO A 267 -16.23 23.69 8.76
CA PRO A 267 -16.05 24.94 9.50
C PRO A 267 -17.19 25.94 9.27
N GLY A 268 -17.84 25.92 8.11
CA GLY A 268 -19.00 26.77 7.82
C GLY A 268 -20.22 26.43 8.67
N LEU A 269 -20.39 25.15 9.02
CA LEU A 269 -21.46 24.68 9.89
C LEU A 269 -21.04 24.61 11.37
N GLY A 270 -19.75 24.70 11.67
CA GLY A 270 -19.20 24.64 13.01
C GLY A 270 -19.46 23.32 13.76
N ARG A 271 -19.79 22.24 13.06
CA ARG A 271 -20.16 20.95 13.70
C ARG A 271 -19.55 19.74 13.02
N VAL A 272 -19.36 18.69 13.80
CA VAL A 272 -18.99 17.35 13.32
C VAL A 272 -20.28 16.57 13.01
N ARG A 273 -20.28 15.84 11.90
CA ARG A 273 -21.32 14.88 11.54
C ARG A 273 -20.71 13.52 11.22
N ARG A 274 -21.41 12.45 11.51
CA ARG A 274 -21.05 11.13 11.03
C ARG A 274 -21.27 11.05 9.53
N ALA A 275 -20.36 10.36 8.82
CA ALA A 275 -20.44 10.14 7.39
C ALA A 275 -20.49 8.64 7.11
N PRO A 276 -21.67 8.01 7.24
CA PRO A 276 -21.82 6.57 7.06
C PRO A 276 -21.50 6.11 5.63
N ASP A 277 -21.62 7.04 4.67
CA ASP A 277 -21.47 6.75 3.25
C ASP A 277 -19.99 6.78 2.77
N VAL A 278 -19.03 7.00 3.66
CA VAL A 278 -17.60 6.95 3.31
C VAL A 278 -17.14 5.49 3.31
N GLY A 279 -17.60 4.72 2.33
CA GLY A 279 -17.23 3.33 2.08
C GLY A 279 -15.97 3.19 1.22
N PHE A 280 -15.64 1.95 0.85
CA PHE A 280 -14.52 1.66 -0.05
C PHE A 280 -14.85 1.98 -1.51
N ASP A 281 -16.12 1.97 -1.83
CA ASP A 281 -16.72 2.14 -3.16
C ASP A 281 -17.26 3.55 -3.40
N ASN A 282 -17.11 4.44 -2.43
CA ASN A 282 -17.53 5.82 -2.61
C ASN A 282 -16.47 6.62 -3.38
N PRO A 283 -16.93 7.50 -4.30
CA PRO A 283 -16.03 8.43 -4.96
C PRO A 283 -15.23 9.25 -3.95
N THR A 284 -13.95 9.39 -4.19
CA THR A 284 -13.09 10.21 -3.33
C THR A 284 -13.43 11.68 -3.52
N LEU A 285 -13.73 12.38 -2.43
CA LEU A 285 -14.01 13.82 -2.49
C LEU A 285 -12.81 14.59 -3.06
N GLY A 286 -13.04 15.33 -4.14
CA GLY A 286 -12.01 16.14 -4.80
C GLY A 286 -11.16 15.36 -5.81
N ALA A 287 -11.57 14.15 -6.20
CA ALA A 287 -10.90 13.32 -7.20
C ALA A 287 -11.74 13.11 -8.48
N ASP A 288 -12.72 13.99 -8.71
CA ASP A 288 -13.61 13.99 -9.89
C ASP A 288 -14.35 12.67 -10.13
N GLY A 289 -14.69 11.98 -9.03
CA GLY A 289 -15.49 10.75 -9.06
C GLY A 289 -14.67 9.45 -9.09
N GLU A 290 -13.34 9.53 -8.95
CA GLU A 290 -12.48 8.35 -8.75
C GLU A 290 -12.51 7.83 -7.31
#